data_261185619b3d47545538d55044ea0e43
#
_entry.id   261185619b3d47545538d55044ea0e43
#
_cell.length_a   1.000
_cell.length_b   1.000
_cell.length_c   1.000
_cell.angle_alpha   90.00
_cell.angle_beta   90.00
_cell.angle_gamma   90.00
#
_symmetry.space_group_name_H-M   'P 1'
#
loop_
_entity.id
_entity.type
_entity.pdbx_description
1 polymer ?
#
loop_
_entity_poly.entity_id
_entity_poly.type
_entity_poly.pdbx_seq_one_letter_code
_entity_poly.pdbx_strand_id
1 'polypeptide(L)'
;MKLKPVLIAIAATLALPVFAQNALTVVNFGGANGAAQKKAYFEPFEKTGGKVTQVEYNGEQAKIKAMVEAKKVTWDVVEVESPDLIRGCDEGLFEKMDWAKIGNKADFQKAAVHECGVGTFVWSTVMAYDGDKLKTSPTSFADFWDVKKFPGKRGMRKGARYNLEFALMADGVKSADVYKVLATKAGAERAFKKLTELKPNIQWWEAGAQPPQFLVAGDVTMTTAYNGRIDAAQREGKNLKISWTGGIYDLDYWVMPKGTPNKEAALKFIALASSPNAQAEYARNISYGPTNNKALAKLDAKVLALLPTSSANSKDSLQFNTGFWADQGEALEKRFTAWAVN
;
A
#
# COMPACT_ATOMS: atom_id res chain seq x y z
N MET A 1 79.45 -32.95 -14.46
CA MET A 1 78.17 -32.82 -13.77
C MET A 1 77.42 -31.65 -14.44
N LYS A 2 76.36 -31.92 -15.21
CA LYS A 2 75.55 -30.88 -15.90
C LYS A 2 74.30 -30.67 -15.09
N LEU A 3 74.12 -29.47 -14.47
CA LEU A 3 72.89 -29.06 -13.81
C LEU A 3 71.84 -28.69 -14.87
N LYS A 4 70.66 -29.30 -14.77
CA LYS A 4 69.49 -28.91 -15.56
C LYS A 4 68.74 -27.82 -14.81
N PRO A 5 68.25 -26.73 -15.46
CA PRO A 5 67.39 -25.74 -14.82
C PRO A 5 65.93 -26.27 -14.68
N VAL A 6 65.39 -26.18 -13.48
CA VAL A 6 63.98 -26.44 -13.20
C VAL A 6 63.21 -25.14 -13.43
N LEU A 7 62.33 -25.11 -14.44
CA LEU A 7 61.39 -24.02 -14.64
C LEU A 7 60.20 -24.21 -13.71
N ILE A 8 60.06 -23.28 -12.74
CA ILE A 8 58.85 -23.18 -11.90
C ILE A 8 57.83 -22.28 -12.62
N ALA A 9 56.77 -22.88 -13.15
CA ALA A 9 55.66 -22.14 -13.72
C ALA A 9 54.78 -21.60 -12.55
N ILE A 10 54.78 -20.30 -12.32
CA ILE A 10 53.87 -19.62 -11.38
C ILE A 10 52.52 -19.43 -12.11
N ALA A 11 51.54 -20.23 -11.76
CA ALA A 11 50.16 -20.03 -12.18
C ALA A 11 49.58 -18.84 -11.40
N ALA A 12 49.50 -17.68 -12.07
CA ALA A 12 48.76 -16.52 -11.51
C ALA A 12 47.27 -16.79 -11.60
N THR A 13 46.64 -17.15 -10.51
CA THR A 13 45.18 -17.20 -10.39
C THR A 13 44.65 -15.78 -10.40
N LEU A 14 44.07 -15.36 -11.51
CA LEU A 14 43.27 -14.13 -11.62
C LEU A 14 42.00 -14.28 -10.74
N ALA A 15 42.07 -13.82 -9.51
CA ALA A 15 40.91 -13.61 -8.68
C ALA A 15 40.09 -12.46 -9.27
N LEU A 16 39.02 -12.79 -10.00
CA LEU A 16 38.04 -11.78 -10.41
C LEU A 16 37.46 -11.13 -9.15
N PRO A 17 37.40 -9.79 -9.08
CA PRO A 17 36.77 -9.13 -7.94
C PRO A 17 35.31 -9.56 -7.89
N VAL A 18 34.93 -10.30 -6.87
CA VAL A 18 33.53 -10.50 -6.51
C VAL A 18 33.07 -9.13 -5.99
N PHE A 19 32.44 -8.36 -6.88
CA PHE A 19 31.70 -7.18 -6.45
C PHE A 19 30.67 -7.67 -5.44
N ALA A 20 30.87 -7.38 -4.17
CA ALA A 20 29.85 -7.56 -3.15
C ALA A 20 28.62 -6.78 -3.62
N GLN A 21 27.59 -7.49 -4.07
CA GLN A 21 26.35 -6.88 -4.51
C GLN A 21 25.76 -6.17 -3.29
N ASN A 22 25.73 -4.84 -3.29
CA ASN A 22 25.11 -4.06 -2.23
C ASN A 22 23.67 -4.55 -2.02
N ALA A 23 23.23 -4.64 -0.77
CA ALA A 23 21.87 -5.01 -0.47
C ALA A 23 20.91 -4.00 -1.10
N LEU A 24 19.85 -4.51 -1.78
CA LEU A 24 18.79 -3.69 -2.33
C LEU A 24 17.92 -3.16 -1.18
N THR A 25 17.80 -1.86 -1.03
CA THR A 25 16.92 -1.26 -0.03
C THR A 25 15.50 -1.17 -0.57
N VAL A 26 14.60 -1.98 -0.01
CA VAL A 26 13.17 -2.00 -0.36
C VAL A 26 12.37 -1.39 0.77
N VAL A 27 11.60 -0.35 0.46
CA VAL A 27 10.80 0.42 1.42
C VAL A 27 9.33 0.12 1.23
N ASN A 28 8.63 -0.17 2.32
CA ASN A 28 7.21 -0.53 2.31
C ASN A 28 6.48 -0.04 3.57
N PHE A 29 5.15 -0.25 3.62
CA PHE A 29 4.32 0.16 4.76
C PHE A 29 4.37 -0.81 5.96
N GLY A 30 5.36 -1.69 6.04
CA GLY A 30 5.66 -2.53 7.20
C GLY A 30 4.55 -3.45 7.70
N GLY A 31 4.71 -3.94 8.94
CA GLY A 31 3.75 -4.80 9.62
C GLY A 31 3.36 -6.04 8.80
N ALA A 32 2.09 -6.47 8.80
CA ALA A 32 1.62 -7.65 8.07
C ALA A 32 1.87 -7.56 6.55
N ASN A 33 1.82 -6.34 5.95
CA ASN A 33 2.18 -6.11 4.55
C ASN A 33 3.65 -6.46 4.30
N GLY A 34 4.56 -5.87 5.08
CA GLY A 34 6.00 -6.15 4.97
C GLY A 34 6.32 -7.62 5.21
N ALA A 35 5.67 -8.27 6.18
CA ALA A 35 5.83 -9.70 6.42
C ALA A 35 5.37 -10.57 5.24
N ALA A 36 4.25 -10.23 4.59
CA ALA A 36 3.77 -10.92 3.41
C ALA A 36 4.71 -10.71 2.20
N GLN A 37 5.22 -9.49 2.01
CA GLN A 37 6.19 -9.16 0.97
C GLN A 37 7.52 -9.90 1.18
N LYS A 38 7.98 -10.01 2.41
CA LYS A 38 9.18 -10.78 2.73
C LYS A 38 9.08 -12.20 2.21
N LYS A 39 7.99 -12.91 2.51
CA LYS A 39 7.76 -14.29 2.06
C LYS A 39 7.61 -14.39 0.55
N ALA A 40 6.83 -13.49 -0.05
CA ALA A 40 6.46 -13.59 -1.45
C ALA A 40 7.49 -13.01 -2.41
N TYR A 41 8.28 -12.03 -1.99
CA TYR A 41 9.17 -11.25 -2.84
C TYR A 41 10.64 -11.29 -2.39
N PHE A 42 10.93 -10.99 -1.10
CA PHE A 42 12.31 -10.81 -0.63
C PHE A 42 13.05 -12.14 -0.56
N GLU A 43 12.50 -13.13 0.14
CA GLU A 43 13.09 -14.46 0.23
C GLU A 43 13.28 -15.15 -1.13
N PRO A 44 12.30 -15.10 -2.08
CA PRO A 44 12.54 -15.57 -3.45
C PRO A 44 13.65 -14.80 -4.19
N PHE A 45 13.72 -13.47 -4.04
CA PHE A 45 14.78 -12.67 -4.67
C PHE A 45 16.16 -13.03 -4.10
N GLU A 46 16.27 -13.23 -2.78
CA GLU A 46 17.52 -13.63 -2.13
C GLU A 46 18.00 -15.01 -2.58
N LYS A 47 17.08 -15.93 -2.89
CA LYS A 47 17.42 -17.24 -3.49
C LYS A 47 18.04 -17.13 -4.89
N THR A 48 17.86 -16.01 -5.57
CA THR A 48 18.53 -15.73 -6.86
C THR A 48 19.91 -15.09 -6.70
N GLY A 49 20.42 -14.95 -5.48
CA GLY A 49 21.72 -14.34 -5.14
C GLY A 49 21.62 -12.86 -4.81
N GLY A 50 20.42 -12.26 -4.82
CA GLY A 50 20.20 -10.90 -4.31
C GLY A 50 20.28 -10.81 -2.80
N LYS A 51 20.31 -9.57 -2.27
CA LYS A 51 20.14 -9.27 -0.84
C LYS A 51 19.13 -8.15 -0.71
N VAL A 52 18.27 -8.20 0.32
CA VAL A 52 17.25 -7.18 0.60
C VAL A 52 17.44 -6.62 2.00
N THR A 53 17.45 -5.30 2.09
CA THR A 53 17.28 -4.56 3.35
C THR A 53 15.89 -3.94 3.32
N GLN A 54 15.00 -4.39 4.19
CA GLN A 54 13.66 -3.80 4.34
C GLN A 54 13.73 -2.56 5.20
N VAL A 55 13.04 -1.50 4.76
CA VAL A 55 12.80 -0.27 5.52
C VAL A 55 11.31 -0.02 5.57
N GLU A 56 10.79 0.34 6.74
CA GLU A 56 9.38 0.68 6.92
C GLU A 56 9.17 2.19 6.93
N TYR A 57 8.07 2.66 6.33
CA TYR A 57 7.67 4.06 6.32
C TYR A 57 6.13 4.19 6.28
N ASN A 58 5.60 5.40 6.40
CA ASN A 58 4.16 5.68 6.36
C ASN A 58 3.74 6.56 5.16
N GLY A 59 4.48 6.50 4.04
CA GLY A 59 4.16 7.25 2.83
C GLY A 59 4.74 8.67 2.79
N GLU A 60 5.82 8.96 3.55
CA GLU A 60 6.42 10.30 3.59
C GLU A 60 7.20 10.61 2.30
N GLN A 61 6.51 11.07 1.26
CA GLN A 61 7.11 11.42 -0.04
C GLN A 61 8.20 12.48 0.06
N ALA A 62 8.13 13.36 1.06
CA ALA A 62 9.17 14.36 1.31
C ALA A 62 10.56 13.75 1.54
N LYS A 63 10.66 12.53 2.11
CA LYS A 63 11.94 11.81 2.27
C LYS A 63 12.52 11.42 0.92
N ILE A 64 11.69 10.95 -0.02
CA ILE A 64 12.11 10.58 -1.37
C ILE A 64 12.62 11.84 -2.09
N LYS A 65 11.84 12.92 -2.04
CA LYS A 65 12.18 14.21 -2.65
C LYS A 65 13.54 14.72 -2.13
N ALA A 66 13.73 14.74 -0.82
CA ALA A 66 14.98 15.18 -0.20
C ALA A 66 16.21 14.36 -0.66
N MET A 67 16.09 13.03 -0.77
CA MET A 67 17.18 12.18 -1.25
C MET A 67 17.51 12.45 -2.73
N VAL A 68 16.49 12.61 -3.58
CA VAL A 68 16.65 12.86 -5.02
C VAL A 68 17.27 14.23 -5.26
N GLU A 69 16.77 15.30 -4.61
CA GLU A 69 17.29 16.66 -4.72
C GLU A 69 18.73 16.76 -4.20
N ALA A 70 19.04 16.07 -3.10
CA ALA A 70 20.41 16.02 -2.56
C ALA A 70 21.36 15.12 -3.39
N LYS A 71 20.86 14.40 -4.41
CA LYS A 71 21.62 13.37 -5.17
C LYS A 71 22.28 12.34 -4.28
N LYS A 72 21.64 11.99 -3.17
CA LYS A 72 22.07 10.97 -2.20
C LYS A 72 20.94 9.98 -1.95
N VAL A 73 20.64 9.18 -2.97
CA VAL A 73 19.56 8.20 -2.94
C VAL A 73 20.03 6.92 -2.26
N THR A 74 19.39 6.56 -1.17
CA THR A 74 19.68 5.36 -0.37
C THR A 74 18.55 4.32 -0.41
N TRP A 75 17.41 4.66 -1.00
CA TRP A 75 16.28 3.77 -1.23
C TRP A 75 16.27 3.35 -2.70
N ASP A 76 16.09 2.07 -2.97
CA ASP A 76 16.17 1.55 -4.33
C ASP A 76 14.81 1.24 -4.93
N VAL A 77 13.93 0.63 -4.13
CA VAL A 77 12.55 0.33 -4.49
C VAL A 77 11.65 0.82 -3.37
N VAL A 78 10.61 1.54 -3.71
CA VAL A 78 9.66 2.09 -2.72
C VAL A 78 8.23 1.74 -3.14
N GLU A 79 7.44 1.26 -2.17
CA GLU A 79 6.00 1.10 -2.29
C GLU A 79 5.32 2.44 -2.05
N VAL A 80 4.52 2.92 -3.00
CA VAL A 80 3.80 4.20 -2.91
C VAL A 80 2.33 4.04 -3.24
N GLU A 81 1.48 4.89 -2.64
CA GLU A 81 0.05 5.01 -3.00
C GLU A 81 -0.09 5.72 -4.37
N SER A 82 -1.22 5.52 -5.04
CA SER A 82 -1.45 6.00 -6.42
C SER A 82 -1.28 7.52 -6.63
N PRO A 83 -1.72 8.43 -5.73
CA PRO A 83 -1.49 9.88 -5.93
C PRO A 83 -0.02 10.27 -5.81
N ASP A 84 0.71 9.54 -4.96
CA ASP A 84 2.13 9.81 -4.73
C ASP A 84 2.99 9.31 -5.91
N LEU A 85 2.54 8.23 -6.59
CA LEU A 85 3.11 7.82 -7.87
C LEU A 85 2.95 8.94 -8.93
N ILE A 86 1.72 9.44 -9.14
CA ILE A 86 1.46 10.47 -10.16
C ILE A 86 2.30 11.71 -9.89
N ARG A 87 2.17 12.26 -8.69
CA ARG A 87 2.89 13.48 -8.30
C ARG A 87 4.41 13.29 -8.38
N GLY A 88 4.94 12.20 -7.84
CA GLY A 88 6.38 11.94 -7.88
C GLY A 88 6.91 11.70 -9.29
N CYS A 89 6.11 11.13 -10.20
CA CYS A 89 6.46 10.99 -11.60
C CYS A 89 6.51 12.36 -12.31
N ASP A 90 5.50 13.20 -12.11
CA ASP A 90 5.41 14.54 -12.68
C ASP A 90 6.54 15.46 -12.17
N GLU A 91 6.90 15.35 -10.89
CA GLU A 91 8.03 16.06 -10.28
C GLU A 91 9.41 15.46 -10.68
N GLY A 92 9.46 14.36 -11.45
CA GLY A 92 10.70 13.71 -11.86
C GLY A 92 11.47 13.02 -10.74
N LEU A 93 10.77 12.62 -9.67
CA LEU A 93 11.36 11.94 -8.51
C LEU A 93 11.61 10.45 -8.73
N PHE A 94 11.00 9.86 -9.76
CA PHE A 94 11.09 8.43 -10.06
C PHE A 94 11.76 8.15 -11.39
N GLU A 95 12.44 7.02 -11.47
CA GLU A 95 12.92 6.45 -12.72
C GLU A 95 11.76 5.94 -13.57
N LYS A 96 11.88 6.03 -14.90
CA LYS A 96 10.94 5.37 -15.81
C LYS A 96 11.17 3.86 -15.82
N MET A 97 10.06 3.11 -15.81
CA MET A 97 10.07 1.65 -15.81
C MET A 97 10.41 1.08 -17.19
N ASP A 98 11.39 0.21 -17.22
CA ASP A 98 11.70 -0.61 -18.41
C ASP A 98 10.78 -1.84 -18.42
N TRP A 99 9.60 -1.68 -18.99
CA TRP A 99 8.59 -2.74 -19.06
C TRP A 99 9.06 -3.98 -19.83
N ALA A 100 10.03 -3.84 -20.75
CA ALA A 100 10.59 -5.01 -21.45
C ALA A 100 11.33 -5.96 -20.50
N LYS A 101 11.88 -5.43 -19.39
CA LYS A 101 12.54 -6.20 -18.34
C LYS A 101 11.57 -6.69 -17.25
N ILE A 102 10.40 -6.08 -17.11
CA ILE A 102 9.42 -6.40 -16.07
C ILE A 102 8.43 -7.47 -16.53
N GLY A 103 7.87 -7.30 -17.72
CA GLY A 103 6.90 -8.26 -18.28
C GLY A 103 5.96 -7.63 -19.30
N ASN A 104 5.02 -8.43 -19.80
CA ASN A 104 4.04 -7.95 -20.77
C ASN A 104 2.97 -7.11 -20.05
N LYS A 105 2.83 -5.85 -20.46
CA LYS A 105 1.81 -4.92 -19.92
C LYS A 105 0.38 -5.47 -20.01
N ALA A 106 0.06 -6.25 -21.04
CA ALA A 106 -1.25 -6.86 -21.22
C ALA A 106 -1.62 -7.90 -20.14
N ASP A 107 -0.64 -8.40 -19.40
CA ASP A 107 -0.87 -9.33 -18.29
C ASP A 107 -1.35 -8.61 -17.00
N PHE A 108 -1.28 -7.29 -16.97
CA PHE A 108 -1.63 -6.49 -15.80
C PHE A 108 -2.97 -5.77 -15.97
N GLN A 109 -3.63 -5.47 -14.87
CA GLN A 109 -4.73 -4.52 -14.84
C GLN A 109 -4.26 -3.19 -15.44
N LYS A 110 -5.13 -2.52 -16.21
CA LYS A 110 -4.76 -1.27 -16.89
C LYS A 110 -4.21 -0.20 -15.92
N ALA A 111 -4.82 -0.08 -14.75
CA ALA A 111 -4.39 0.88 -13.73
C ALA A 111 -2.99 0.56 -13.16
N ALA A 112 -2.56 -0.71 -13.19
CA ALA A 112 -1.26 -1.12 -12.68
C ALA A 112 -0.08 -0.78 -13.61
N VAL A 113 -0.35 -0.34 -14.84
CA VAL A 113 0.66 -0.03 -15.85
C VAL A 113 0.90 1.47 -15.89
N HIS A 114 2.02 1.91 -15.34
CA HIS A 114 2.42 3.31 -15.34
C HIS A 114 3.87 3.49 -15.84
N GLU A 115 4.21 4.68 -16.36
CA GLU A 115 5.57 4.92 -16.88
C GLU A 115 6.63 4.96 -15.76
N CYS A 116 6.27 5.41 -14.56
CA CYS A 116 7.17 5.51 -13.41
C CYS A 116 6.93 4.45 -12.33
N GLY A 117 5.98 3.54 -12.52
CA GLY A 117 5.64 2.55 -11.50
C GLY A 117 4.96 1.31 -12.04
N VAL A 118 4.99 0.27 -11.24
CA VAL A 118 4.29 -1.00 -11.50
C VAL A 118 3.36 -1.28 -10.35
N GLY A 119 2.04 -1.37 -10.64
CA GLY A 119 1.06 -1.71 -9.62
C GLY A 119 1.37 -3.07 -8.99
N THR A 120 1.44 -3.11 -7.67
CA THR A 120 1.83 -4.33 -6.96
C THR A 120 0.63 -5.10 -6.41
N PHE A 121 -0.34 -4.43 -5.81
CA PHE A 121 -1.58 -5.05 -5.34
C PHE A 121 -2.72 -4.04 -5.26
N VAL A 122 -3.94 -4.55 -5.20
CA VAL A 122 -5.18 -3.80 -4.90
C VAL A 122 -5.53 -4.01 -3.44
N TRP A 123 -5.80 -2.94 -2.72
CA TRP A 123 -6.26 -2.94 -1.34
C TRP A 123 -7.55 -2.12 -1.19
N SER A 124 -8.19 -2.22 -0.03
CA SER A 124 -9.34 -1.39 0.30
C SER A 124 -9.25 -0.87 1.74
N THR A 125 -9.53 0.42 1.93
CA THR A 125 -9.88 0.96 3.23
C THR A 125 -11.33 0.66 3.51
N VAL A 126 -11.58 -0.09 4.58
CA VAL A 126 -12.88 -0.61 4.96
C VAL A 126 -13.24 -0.20 6.38
N MET A 127 -14.51 -0.33 6.76
CA MET A 127 -14.91 -0.29 8.15
C MET A 127 -14.67 -1.66 8.79
N ALA A 128 -14.04 -1.66 9.96
CA ALA A 128 -13.82 -2.87 10.75
C ALA A 128 -14.30 -2.69 12.19
N TYR A 129 -14.66 -3.80 12.83
CA TYR A 129 -15.13 -3.85 14.21
C TYR A 129 -14.83 -5.19 14.87
N ASP A 130 -14.87 -5.24 16.19
CA ASP A 130 -14.72 -6.47 16.97
C ASP A 130 -16.08 -7.18 17.09
N GLY A 131 -16.18 -8.38 16.49
CA GLY A 131 -17.40 -9.18 16.48
C GLY A 131 -17.80 -9.76 17.83
N ASP A 132 -16.90 -9.78 18.82
CA ASP A 132 -17.20 -10.20 20.19
C ASP A 132 -17.87 -9.06 20.97
N LYS A 133 -17.52 -7.82 20.65
CA LYS A 133 -18.01 -6.61 21.34
C LYS A 133 -19.27 -6.04 20.72
N LEU A 134 -19.38 -6.02 19.37
CA LEU A 134 -20.57 -5.54 18.68
C LEU A 134 -21.53 -6.67 18.32
N LYS A 135 -22.69 -6.70 18.95
CA LYS A 135 -23.74 -7.71 18.67
C LYS A 135 -24.53 -7.40 17.41
N THR A 136 -24.61 -6.13 17.02
CA THR A 136 -25.25 -5.69 15.78
C THR A 136 -24.16 -5.22 14.83
N SER A 137 -24.14 -5.78 13.60
CA SER A 137 -23.18 -5.39 12.58
C SER A 137 -23.50 -4.01 12.01
N PRO A 138 -22.53 -3.08 11.94
CA PRO A 138 -22.71 -1.83 11.21
C PRO A 138 -22.75 -2.14 9.70
N THR A 139 -23.63 -1.46 8.98
CA THR A 139 -23.91 -1.73 7.55
C THR A 139 -23.56 -0.58 6.62
N SER A 140 -23.23 0.59 7.18
CA SER A 140 -22.94 1.78 6.39
C SER A 140 -22.04 2.76 7.15
N PHE A 141 -21.46 3.73 6.45
CA PHE A 141 -20.74 4.81 7.13
C PHE A 141 -21.67 5.73 7.95
N ALA A 142 -22.98 5.76 7.70
CA ALA A 142 -23.94 6.39 8.61
C ALA A 142 -23.93 5.71 10.00
N ASP A 143 -23.87 4.37 10.05
CA ASP A 143 -23.70 3.63 11.31
C ASP A 143 -22.36 3.94 11.99
N PHE A 144 -21.27 4.15 11.22
CA PHE A 144 -19.97 4.54 11.77
C PHE A 144 -20.02 5.89 12.45
N TRP A 145 -20.84 6.85 11.97
CA TRP A 145 -21.06 8.16 12.59
C TRP A 145 -22.06 8.14 13.73
N ASP A 146 -22.93 7.13 13.83
CA ASP A 146 -23.95 7.03 14.87
C ASP A 146 -23.37 6.52 16.20
N VAL A 147 -22.79 7.44 16.98
CA VAL A 147 -22.23 7.14 18.32
C VAL A 147 -23.30 6.88 19.38
N LYS A 148 -24.59 7.13 19.08
CA LYS A 148 -25.69 6.78 19.99
C LYS A 148 -26.06 5.31 19.81
N LYS A 149 -26.23 4.86 18.56
CA LYS A 149 -26.53 3.47 18.24
C LYS A 149 -25.33 2.54 18.53
N PHE A 150 -24.12 3.01 18.27
CA PHE A 150 -22.87 2.29 18.51
C PHE A 150 -21.94 3.14 19.40
N PRO A 151 -22.09 3.09 20.73
CA PRO A 151 -21.29 3.90 21.64
C PRO A 151 -19.79 3.58 21.57
N GLY A 152 -18.96 4.61 21.82
CA GLY A 152 -17.50 4.50 21.89
C GLY A 152 -16.78 5.23 20.77
N LYS A 153 -15.44 5.15 20.78
CA LYS A 153 -14.57 5.86 19.84
C LYS A 153 -14.53 5.19 18.46
N ARG A 154 -14.05 5.96 17.49
CA ARG A 154 -13.81 5.57 16.11
C ARG A 154 -12.34 5.72 15.76
N GLY A 155 -11.70 4.66 15.27
CA GLY A 155 -10.37 4.73 14.70
C GLY A 155 -10.43 5.30 13.27
N MET A 156 -9.65 6.34 12.96
CA MET A 156 -9.56 6.89 11.61
C MET A 156 -8.12 7.22 11.26
N ARG A 157 -7.73 7.08 9.98
CA ARG A 157 -6.41 7.51 9.51
C ARG A 157 -6.27 9.02 9.71
N LYS A 158 -5.14 9.48 10.22
CA LYS A 158 -4.85 10.90 10.34
C LYS A 158 -4.52 11.48 8.96
N GLY A 159 -5.42 12.26 8.42
CA GLY A 159 -5.33 12.87 7.10
C GLY A 159 -6.70 13.14 6.49
N ALA A 160 -6.72 13.87 5.39
CA ALA A 160 -7.93 14.17 4.64
C ALA A 160 -8.37 12.99 3.74
N ARG A 161 -7.40 12.27 3.14
CA ARG A 161 -7.64 11.12 2.25
C ARG A 161 -8.50 10.08 2.96
N TYR A 162 -9.48 9.54 2.24
CA TYR A 162 -10.49 8.57 2.67
C TYR A 162 -11.51 9.15 3.66
N ASN A 163 -11.08 9.98 4.61
CA ASN A 163 -11.95 10.51 5.65
C ASN A 163 -12.99 11.50 5.11
N LEU A 164 -12.65 12.31 4.10
CA LEU A 164 -13.61 13.21 3.47
C LEU A 164 -14.64 12.44 2.64
N GLU A 165 -14.21 11.38 1.95
CA GLU A 165 -15.11 10.48 1.23
C GLU A 165 -16.06 9.76 2.19
N PHE A 166 -15.54 9.18 3.27
CA PHE A 166 -16.34 8.52 4.29
C PHE A 166 -17.34 9.48 4.96
N ALA A 167 -16.92 10.72 5.22
CA ALA A 167 -17.80 11.75 5.77
C ALA A 167 -18.96 12.08 4.83
N LEU A 168 -18.70 12.20 3.52
CA LEU A 168 -19.76 12.42 2.52
C LEU A 168 -20.71 11.21 2.42
N MET A 169 -20.18 9.99 2.42
CA MET A 169 -21.02 8.78 2.42
C MET A 169 -21.84 8.66 3.71
N ALA A 170 -21.28 9.01 4.86
CA ALA A 170 -22.01 9.08 6.13
C ALA A 170 -23.13 10.14 6.11
N ASP A 171 -22.98 11.19 5.32
CA ASP A 171 -23.97 12.25 5.10
C ASP A 171 -24.90 11.99 3.91
N GLY A 172 -24.97 10.72 3.45
CA GLY A 172 -25.93 10.23 2.45
C GLY A 172 -25.54 10.45 0.99
N VAL A 173 -24.30 10.87 0.70
CA VAL A 173 -23.81 10.94 -0.69
C VAL A 173 -23.51 9.51 -1.16
N LYS A 174 -24.07 9.12 -2.31
CA LYS A 174 -23.80 7.81 -2.92
C LYS A 174 -22.35 7.72 -3.37
N SER A 175 -21.73 6.54 -3.25
CA SER A 175 -20.33 6.30 -3.66
C SER A 175 -20.02 6.85 -5.04
N ALA A 176 -20.90 6.65 -6.03
CA ALA A 176 -20.71 7.12 -7.40
C ALA A 176 -20.65 8.67 -7.54
N ASP A 177 -21.18 9.42 -6.59
CA ASP A 177 -21.23 10.89 -6.63
C ASP A 177 -20.20 11.56 -5.70
N VAL A 178 -19.47 10.79 -4.90
CA VAL A 178 -18.56 11.32 -3.86
C VAL A 178 -17.58 12.32 -4.45
N TYR A 179 -16.83 11.97 -5.48
CA TYR A 179 -15.83 12.87 -6.05
C TYR A 179 -16.43 14.05 -6.81
N LYS A 180 -17.63 13.88 -7.41
CA LYS A 180 -18.37 14.99 -8.02
C LYS A 180 -18.76 16.05 -6.98
N VAL A 181 -19.16 15.61 -5.80
CA VAL A 181 -19.48 16.49 -4.67
C VAL A 181 -18.20 17.09 -4.08
N LEU A 182 -17.20 16.24 -3.75
CA LEU A 182 -15.97 16.64 -3.08
C LEU A 182 -15.13 17.63 -3.90
N ALA A 183 -15.21 17.59 -5.23
CA ALA A 183 -14.54 18.53 -6.12
C ALA A 183 -15.07 19.97 -6.03
N THR A 184 -16.22 20.17 -5.39
CA THR A 184 -16.79 21.51 -5.19
C THR A 184 -16.39 22.08 -3.83
N LYS A 185 -16.24 23.41 -3.74
CA LYS A 185 -15.99 24.08 -2.45
C LYS A 185 -17.06 23.74 -1.41
N ALA A 186 -18.35 23.77 -1.79
CA ALA A 186 -19.46 23.43 -0.91
C ALA A 186 -19.42 21.97 -0.45
N GLY A 187 -19.06 21.04 -1.35
CA GLY A 187 -18.92 19.63 -1.02
C GLY A 187 -17.76 19.35 -0.07
N ALA A 188 -16.62 20.00 -0.28
CA ALA A 188 -15.49 19.90 0.68
C ALA A 188 -15.88 20.47 2.04
N GLU A 189 -16.57 21.60 2.12
CA GLU A 189 -17.10 22.17 3.36
C GLU A 189 -18.08 21.21 4.05
N ARG A 190 -18.98 20.59 3.28
CA ARG A 190 -19.92 19.57 3.76
C ARG A 190 -19.18 18.37 4.40
N ALA A 191 -18.14 17.86 3.74
CA ALA A 191 -17.33 16.75 4.24
C ALA A 191 -16.65 17.13 5.58
N PHE A 192 -16.00 18.28 5.66
CA PHE A 192 -15.37 18.76 6.90
C PHE A 192 -16.38 19.01 8.03
N LYS A 193 -17.56 19.57 7.70
CA LYS A 193 -18.63 19.74 8.68
C LYS A 193 -19.07 18.39 9.26
N LYS A 194 -19.29 17.39 8.39
CA LYS A 194 -19.64 16.05 8.82
C LYS A 194 -18.56 15.39 9.67
N LEU A 195 -17.29 15.55 9.27
CA LEU A 195 -16.16 15.05 10.05
C LEU A 195 -16.05 15.73 11.43
N THR A 196 -16.42 17.02 11.54
CA THR A 196 -16.46 17.75 12.83
C THR A 196 -17.46 17.15 13.80
N GLU A 197 -18.59 16.61 13.35
CA GLU A 197 -19.56 15.94 14.22
C GLU A 197 -18.96 14.72 14.95
N LEU A 198 -18.05 14.01 14.29
CA LEU A 198 -17.41 12.81 14.81
C LEU A 198 -16.12 13.12 15.60
N LYS A 199 -15.51 14.29 15.39
CA LYS A 199 -14.18 14.67 15.90
C LYS A 199 -13.95 14.35 17.37
N PRO A 200 -14.89 14.61 18.32
CA PRO A 200 -14.69 14.31 19.75
C PRO A 200 -14.52 12.81 20.04
N ASN A 201 -14.97 11.95 19.12
CA ASN A 201 -14.95 10.50 19.26
C ASN A 201 -13.88 9.83 18.41
N ILE A 202 -13.00 10.58 17.74
CA ILE A 202 -11.98 10.00 16.86
C ILE A 202 -10.70 9.69 17.65
N GLN A 203 -10.19 8.49 17.44
CA GLN A 203 -8.83 8.10 17.76
C GLN A 203 -8.05 7.94 16.44
N TRP A 204 -7.06 8.80 16.26
CA TRP A 204 -6.28 8.83 15.04
C TRP A 204 -5.23 7.71 15.01
N TRP A 205 -5.05 7.12 13.82
CA TRP A 205 -3.94 6.22 13.53
C TRP A 205 -3.13 6.74 12.32
N GLU A 206 -1.84 6.43 12.30
CA GLU A 206 -0.91 6.81 11.24
C GLU A 206 -0.33 5.56 10.55
N ALA A 207 -0.02 4.51 11.31
CA ALA A 207 0.48 3.25 10.78
C ALA A 207 -0.66 2.23 10.60
N GLY A 208 -0.67 1.52 9.46
CA GLY A 208 -1.71 0.54 9.13
C GLY A 208 -1.80 -0.67 10.07
N ALA A 209 -0.82 -0.87 10.95
CA ALA A 209 -0.85 -1.89 11.99
C ALA A 209 -1.68 -1.50 13.22
N GLN A 210 -1.95 -0.22 13.44
CA GLN A 210 -2.65 0.30 14.64
C GLN A 210 -4.15 -0.05 14.70
N PRO A 211 -4.95 0.04 13.60
CA PRO A 211 -6.39 -0.21 13.66
C PRO A 211 -6.80 -1.55 14.27
N PRO A 212 -6.25 -2.72 13.86
CA PRO A 212 -6.60 -3.99 14.49
C PRO A 212 -6.20 -4.02 15.97
N GLN A 213 -5.10 -3.38 16.38
CA GLN A 213 -4.69 -3.31 17.77
C GLN A 213 -5.69 -2.51 18.60
N PHE A 214 -6.18 -1.36 18.12
CA PHE A 214 -7.21 -0.56 18.79
C PHE A 214 -8.52 -1.33 19.00
N LEU A 215 -8.94 -2.13 18.03
CA LEU A 215 -10.12 -2.99 18.15
C LEU A 215 -9.92 -4.05 19.21
N VAL A 216 -8.81 -4.78 19.17
CA VAL A 216 -8.50 -5.86 20.12
C VAL A 216 -8.37 -5.31 21.55
N ALA A 217 -7.69 -4.18 21.72
CA ALA A 217 -7.58 -3.50 23.03
C ALA A 217 -8.93 -2.94 23.54
N GLY A 218 -9.87 -2.67 22.63
CA GLY A 218 -11.13 -2.02 22.96
C GLY A 218 -11.06 -0.50 23.06
N ASP A 219 -10.00 0.08 22.54
CA ASP A 219 -9.80 1.53 22.49
C ASP A 219 -10.83 2.21 21.57
N VAL A 220 -11.30 1.49 20.56
CA VAL A 220 -12.33 1.93 19.62
C VAL A 220 -13.39 0.85 19.42
N THR A 221 -14.62 1.28 19.12
CA THR A 221 -15.74 0.37 18.79
C THR A 221 -15.68 -0.05 17.32
N MET A 222 -15.34 0.87 16.45
CA MET A 222 -15.15 0.68 15.00
C MET A 222 -13.93 1.45 14.55
N THR A 223 -13.33 1.02 13.45
CA THR A 223 -12.22 1.74 12.83
C THR A 223 -12.30 1.66 11.31
N THR A 224 -11.80 2.68 10.63
CA THR A 224 -11.34 2.48 9.25
C THR A 224 -10.02 1.72 9.30
N ALA A 225 -9.80 0.80 8.37
CA ALA A 225 -8.60 -0.04 8.33
C ALA A 225 -8.36 -0.55 6.91
N TYR A 226 -7.13 -0.90 6.59
CA TYR A 226 -6.83 -1.64 5.38
C TYR A 226 -7.27 -3.10 5.55
N ASN A 227 -8.02 -3.62 4.58
CA ASN A 227 -8.64 -4.96 4.66
C ASN A 227 -7.64 -6.07 4.98
N GLY A 228 -6.45 -6.05 4.37
CA GLY A 228 -5.41 -7.06 4.63
C GLY A 228 -4.87 -7.03 6.06
N ARG A 229 -4.90 -5.88 6.75
CA ARG A 229 -4.48 -5.79 8.16
C ARG A 229 -5.50 -6.44 9.10
N ILE A 230 -6.77 -6.32 8.76
CA ILE A 230 -7.86 -7.01 9.49
C ILE A 230 -7.80 -8.51 9.21
N ASP A 231 -7.63 -8.92 7.95
CA ASP A 231 -7.43 -10.33 7.57
C ASP A 231 -6.25 -10.97 8.33
N ALA A 232 -5.12 -10.28 8.44
CA ALA A 232 -3.98 -10.78 9.20
C ALA A 232 -4.33 -11.05 10.67
N ALA A 233 -5.04 -10.13 11.33
CA ALA A 233 -5.50 -10.32 12.70
C ALA A 233 -6.55 -11.45 12.82
N GLN A 234 -7.43 -11.61 11.83
CA GLN A 234 -8.36 -12.74 11.77
C GLN A 234 -7.63 -14.09 11.68
N ARG A 235 -6.56 -14.18 10.90
CA ARG A 235 -5.70 -15.38 10.81
C ARG A 235 -4.99 -15.71 12.12
N GLU A 236 -4.74 -14.70 12.96
CA GLU A 236 -4.22 -14.83 14.33
C GLU A 236 -5.33 -15.18 15.36
N GLY A 237 -6.54 -15.49 14.90
CA GLY A 237 -7.67 -15.89 15.75
C GLY A 237 -8.48 -14.76 16.35
N LYS A 238 -8.25 -13.48 15.93
CA LYS A 238 -9.07 -12.36 16.40
C LYS A 238 -10.41 -12.34 15.68
N ASN A 239 -11.52 -12.21 16.41
CA ASN A 239 -12.87 -12.17 15.83
C ASN A 239 -13.21 -10.77 15.27
N LEU A 240 -12.29 -10.18 14.50
CA LEU A 240 -12.54 -8.92 13.83
C LEU A 240 -13.42 -9.14 12.59
N LYS A 241 -14.25 -8.17 12.25
CA LYS A 241 -15.17 -8.22 11.12
C LYS A 241 -14.92 -7.04 10.20
N ILE A 242 -15.18 -7.23 8.91
CA ILE A 242 -15.13 -6.20 7.88
C ILE A 242 -16.55 -5.93 7.37
N SER A 243 -16.92 -4.65 7.30
CA SER A 243 -18.03 -4.18 6.49
C SER A 243 -17.45 -3.58 5.19
N TRP A 244 -17.78 -4.20 4.05
CA TRP A 244 -17.26 -3.79 2.74
C TRP A 244 -18.03 -2.62 2.11
N THR A 245 -19.26 -2.36 2.60
CA THR A 245 -20.14 -1.30 2.07
C THR A 245 -19.48 0.07 2.20
N GLY A 246 -19.30 0.76 1.08
CA GLY A 246 -18.63 2.05 1.04
C GLY A 246 -17.11 1.97 1.25
N GLY A 247 -16.52 0.78 1.19
CA GLY A 247 -15.07 0.63 1.19
C GLY A 247 -14.44 1.35 -0.02
N ILE A 248 -13.26 1.91 0.17
CA ILE A 248 -12.53 2.65 -0.88
C ILE A 248 -11.34 1.80 -1.29
N TYR A 249 -11.28 1.39 -2.57
CA TYR A 249 -10.16 0.59 -3.07
C TYR A 249 -9.21 1.42 -3.94
N ASP A 250 -7.93 1.08 -3.86
CA ASP A 250 -6.84 1.67 -4.63
C ASP A 250 -5.73 0.64 -4.85
N LEU A 251 -4.67 1.05 -5.53
CA LEU A 251 -3.48 0.26 -5.80
C LEU A 251 -2.26 0.91 -5.16
N ASP A 252 -1.34 0.07 -4.68
CA ASP A 252 0.02 0.48 -4.41
C ASP A 252 0.94 0.10 -5.56
N TYR A 253 2.05 0.81 -5.66
CA TYR A 253 2.99 0.70 -6.77
C TYR A 253 4.42 0.58 -6.27
N TRP A 254 5.20 -0.25 -6.95
CA TRP A 254 6.64 -0.20 -6.88
C TRP A 254 7.16 0.93 -7.74
N VAL A 255 7.96 1.81 -7.16
CA VAL A 255 8.71 2.87 -7.85
C VAL A 255 10.19 2.76 -7.54
N MET A 256 11.03 3.33 -8.41
CA MET A 256 12.47 3.49 -8.17
C MET A 256 12.77 4.99 -8.03
N PRO A 257 13.28 5.46 -6.89
CA PRO A 257 13.72 6.84 -6.76
C PRO A 257 14.78 7.20 -7.80
N LYS A 258 14.66 8.41 -8.36
CA LYS A 258 15.57 8.91 -9.40
C LYS A 258 17.01 8.97 -8.89
N GLY A 259 17.93 8.33 -9.62
CA GLY A 259 19.34 8.28 -9.24
C GLY A 259 19.70 7.17 -8.26
N THR A 260 18.84 6.16 -8.05
CA THR A 260 19.23 4.95 -7.30
C THR A 260 20.48 4.31 -7.91
N PRO A 261 21.49 3.95 -7.11
CA PRO A 261 22.70 3.30 -7.60
C PRO A 261 22.46 1.85 -8.03
N ASN A 262 21.37 1.22 -7.57
CA ASN A 262 21.08 -0.19 -7.76
C ASN A 262 19.97 -0.46 -8.79
N LYS A 263 19.81 0.41 -9.81
CA LYS A 263 18.70 0.39 -10.78
C LYS A 263 18.45 -0.98 -11.42
N GLU A 264 19.52 -1.69 -11.85
CA GLU A 264 19.37 -3.00 -12.50
C GLU A 264 18.88 -4.08 -11.51
N ALA A 265 19.36 -4.06 -10.26
CA ALA A 265 18.88 -4.95 -9.21
C ALA A 265 17.44 -4.63 -8.81
N ALA A 266 17.08 -3.35 -8.75
CA ALA A 266 15.72 -2.87 -8.49
C ALA A 266 14.74 -3.35 -9.57
N LEU A 267 15.11 -3.24 -10.87
CA LEU A 267 14.29 -3.76 -11.96
C LEU A 267 14.10 -5.28 -11.89
N LYS A 268 15.16 -6.05 -11.57
CA LYS A 268 15.05 -7.50 -11.37
C LYS A 268 14.12 -7.86 -10.21
N PHE A 269 14.22 -7.12 -9.10
CA PHE A 269 13.32 -7.29 -7.96
C PHE A 269 11.86 -7.01 -8.35
N ILE A 270 11.60 -5.86 -9.01
CA ILE A 270 10.25 -5.48 -9.45
C ILE A 270 9.69 -6.52 -10.43
N ALA A 271 10.49 -7.02 -11.37
CA ALA A 271 10.08 -8.07 -12.30
C ALA A 271 9.68 -9.36 -11.58
N LEU A 272 10.47 -9.79 -10.58
CA LEU A 272 10.13 -10.96 -9.75
C LEU A 272 8.85 -10.71 -8.95
N ALA A 273 8.76 -9.59 -8.23
CA ALA A 273 7.62 -9.23 -7.40
C ALA A 273 6.32 -9.07 -8.22
N SER A 274 6.44 -8.70 -9.50
CA SER A 274 5.32 -8.54 -10.43
C SER A 274 4.94 -9.84 -11.16
N SER A 275 5.68 -10.92 -10.94
CA SER A 275 5.38 -12.22 -11.58
C SER A 275 4.08 -12.83 -11.05
N PRO A 276 3.37 -13.63 -11.88
CA PRO A 276 2.14 -14.28 -11.44
C PRO A 276 2.29 -15.16 -10.19
N ASN A 277 3.44 -15.83 -10.04
CA ASN A 277 3.69 -16.69 -8.88
C ASN A 277 3.90 -15.88 -7.60
N ALA A 278 4.71 -14.83 -7.68
CA ALA A 278 5.01 -13.98 -6.53
C ALA A 278 3.76 -13.21 -6.05
N GLN A 279 2.97 -12.63 -6.96
CA GLN A 279 1.74 -11.95 -6.58
C GLN A 279 0.66 -12.90 -6.05
N ALA A 280 0.56 -14.13 -6.57
CA ALA A 280 -0.32 -15.15 -6.01
C ALA A 280 0.13 -15.57 -4.60
N GLU A 281 1.44 -15.74 -4.37
CA GLU A 281 1.98 -16.05 -3.05
C GLU A 281 1.72 -14.91 -2.07
N TYR A 282 1.88 -13.66 -2.50
CA TYR A 282 1.56 -12.50 -1.68
C TYR A 282 0.08 -12.48 -1.26
N ALA A 283 -0.85 -12.69 -2.21
CA ALA A 283 -2.29 -12.74 -1.93
C ALA A 283 -2.70 -13.89 -0.97
N ARG A 284 -1.94 -15.01 -0.93
CA ARG A 284 -2.16 -16.07 0.07
C ARG A 284 -1.73 -15.67 1.48
N ASN A 285 -0.76 -14.77 1.59
CA ASN A 285 -0.24 -14.33 2.89
C ASN A 285 -0.98 -13.12 3.46
N ILE A 286 -1.63 -12.30 2.61
CA ILE A 286 -2.44 -11.15 3.00
C ILE A 286 -3.51 -10.90 1.93
N SER A 287 -4.76 -10.62 2.31
CA SER A 287 -5.90 -10.53 1.37
C SER A 287 -5.90 -9.24 0.55
N TYR A 288 -4.80 -8.98 -0.15
CA TYR A 288 -4.73 -7.92 -1.17
C TYR A 288 -4.78 -8.53 -2.58
N GLY A 289 -5.46 -7.86 -3.49
CA GLY A 289 -5.70 -8.38 -4.84
C GLY A 289 -4.47 -8.27 -5.74
N PRO A 290 -4.07 -9.32 -6.47
CA PRO A 290 -3.03 -9.21 -7.47
C PRO A 290 -3.38 -8.22 -8.58
N THR A 291 -2.37 -7.51 -9.08
CA THR A 291 -2.50 -6.64 -10.25
C THR A 291 -2.18 -7.37 -11.56
N ASN A 292 -1.42 -8.46 -11.48
CA ASN A 292 -1.17 -9.35 -12.62
C ASN A 292 -2.35 -10.33 -12.76
N ASN A 293 -3.08 -10.24 -13.88
CA ASN A 293 -4.29 -11.03 -14.12
C ASN A 293 -4.02 -12.55 -14.12
N LYS A 294 -2.82 -12.98 -14.51
CA LYS A 294 -2.43 -14.40 -14.48
C LYS A 294 -2.25 -14.95 -13.06
N ALA A 295 -2.04 -14.08 -12.07
CA ALA A 295 -1.93 -14.50 -10.68
C ALA A 295 -3.28 -14.96 -10.12
N LEU A 296 -4.40 -14.37 -10.56
CA LEU A 296 -5.75 -14.75 -10.10
C LEU A 296 -6.06 -16.23 -10.41
N ALA A 297 -5.64 -16.73 -11.56
CA ALA A 297 -5.83 -18.14 -11.96
C ALA A 297 -5.03 -19.14 -11.08
N LYS A 298 -4.13 -18.66 -10.23
CA LYS A 298 -3.31 -19.47 -9.32
C LYS A 298 -3.85 -19.48 -7.87
N LEU A 299 -4.94 -18.78 -7.62
CA LEU A 299 -5.59 -18.66 -6.31
C LEU A 299 -6.82 -19.58 -6.25
N ASP A 300 -7.02 -20.20 -5.09
CA ASP A 300 -8.23 -20.94 -4.82
C ASP A 300 -9.43 -20.03 -4.52
N ALA A 301 -10.64 -20.57 -4.58
CA ALA A 301 -11.87 -19.83 -4.36
C ALA A 301 -11.94 -19.17 -2.97
N LYS A 302 -11.34 -19.78 -1.96
CA LYS A 302 -11.33 -19.23 -0.59
C LYS A 302 -10.50 -17.95 -0.51
N VAL A 303 -9.32 -17.93 -1.10
CA VAL A 303 -8.48 -16.73 -1.18
C VAL A 303 -9.16 -15.66 -2.02
N LEU A 304 -9.68 -16.02 -3.21
CA LEU A 304 -10.38 -15.09 -4.10
C LEU A 304 -11.56 -14.37 -3.42
N ALA A 305 -12.32 -15.08 -2.57
CA ALA A 305 -13.46 -14.51 -1.85
C ALA A 305 -13.05 -13.45 -0.80
N LEU A 306 -11.83 -13.47 -0.32
CA LEU A 306 -11.31 -12.51 0.67
C LEU A 306 -10.74 -11.23 0.04
N LEU A 307 -10.51 -11.23 -1.28
CA LEU A 307 -9.89 -10.09 -1.95
C LEU A 307 -10.86 -8.89 -2.07
N PRO A 308 -10.37 -7.66 -2.02
CA PRO A 308 -11.19 -6.47 -2.27
C PRO A 308 -11.78 -6.45 -3.69
N THR A 309 -11.15 -7.16 -4.63
CA THR A 309 -11.57 -7.29 -6.02
C THR A 309 -12.61 -8.38 -6.27
N SER A 310 -13.01 -9.16 -5.25
CA SER A 310 -14.11 -10.12 -5.41
C SER A 310 -15.44 -9.38 -5.69
N SER A 311 -16.32 -10.00 -6.46
CA SER A 311 -17.60 -9.39 -6.83
C SER A 311 -18.48 -9.04 -5.64
N ALA A 312 -18.39 -9.81 -4.54
CA ALA A 312 -19.13 -9.56 -3.31
C ALA A 312 -18.56 -8.33 -2.56
N ASN A 313 -17.24 -8.23 -2.46
CA ASN A 313 -16.57 -7.19 -1.68
C ASN A 313 -16.52 -5.84 -2.40
N SER A 314 -16.49 -5.85 -3.73
CA SER A 314 -16.41 -4.63 -4.56
C SER A 314 -17.77 -4.01 -4.93
N LYS A 315 -18.89 -4.71 -4.66
CA LYS A 315 -20.23 -4.33 -5.14
C LYS A 315 -20.62 -2.88 -4.85
N ASP A 316 -20.38 -2.42 -3.62
CA ASP A 316 -20.75 -1.07 -3.16
C ASP A 316 -19.50 -0.23 -2.81
N SER A 317 -18.34 -0.60 -3.38
CA SER A 317 -17.08 0.09 -3.15
C SER A 317 -16.97 1.35 -4.00
N LEU A 318 -16.20 2.31 -3.49
CA LEU A 318 -15.74 3.49 -4.20
C LEU A 318 -14.34 3.24 -4.76
N GLN A 319 -14.15 3.43 -6.05
CA GLN A 319 -12.81 3.53 -6.60
C GLN A 319 -12.17 4.85 -6.18
N PHE A 320 -10.99 4.79 -5.60
CA PHE A 320 -10.22 5.97 -5.26
C PHE A 320 -9.90 6.78 -6.52
N ASN A 321 -10.12 8.09 -6.49
CA ASN A 321 -9.83 8.96 -7.62
C ASN A 321 -8.42 9.56 -7.48
N THR A 322 -7.46 8.84 -8.04
CA THR A 322 -6.05 9.22 -8.02
C THR A 322 -5.80 10.62 -8.57
N GLY A 323 -6.42 10.97 -9.71
CA GLY A 323 -6.27 12.30 -10.32
C GLY A 323 -6.78 13.41 -9.41
N PHE A 324 -7.96 13.24 -8.82
CA PHE A 324 -8.49 14.21 -7.86
C PHE A 324 -7.51 14.45 -6.70
N TRP A 325 -6.96 13.38 -6.11
CA TRP A 325 -6.04 13.51 -4.99
C TRP A 325 -4.64 13.96 -5.39
N ALA A 326 -4.19 13.68 -6.59
CA ALA A 326 -2.96 14.26 -7.12
C ALA A 326 -3.08 15.81 -7.25
N ASP A 327 -4.23 16.29 -7.73
CA ASP A 327 -4.48 17.71 -7.97
C ASP A 327 -4.86 18.49 -6.70
N GLN A 328 -5.76 17.94 -5.87
CA GLN A 328 -6.38 18.64 -4.74
C GLN A 328 -5.82 18.22 -3.37
N GLY A 329 -5.06 17.14 -3.35
CA GLY A 329 -4.65 16.49 -2.10
C GLY A 329 -3.85 17.40 -1.18
N GLU A 330 -2.89 18.16 -1.69
CA GLU A 330 -2.07 19.06 -0.87
C GLU A 330 -2.90 20.12 -0.15
N ALA A 331 -3.83 20.77 -0.87
CA ALA A 331 -4.71 21.79 -0.30
C ALA A 331 -5.65 21.21 0.75
N LEU A 332 -6.22 20.01 0.50
CA LEU A 332 -7.12 19.33 1.42
C LEU A 332 -6.38 18.82 2.66
N GLU A 333 -5.17 18.29 2.54
CA GLU A 333 -4.34 17.85 3.67
C GLU A 333 -3.89 19.04 4.52
N LYS A 334 -3.51 20.16 3.91
CA LYS A 334 -3.21 21.40 4.65
C LYS A 334 -4.43 21.88 5.44
N ARG A 335 -5.61 21.87 4.81
CA ARG A 335 -6.88 22.21 5.48
C ARG A 335 -7.20 21.25 6.61
N PHE A 336 -7.00 19.94 6.40
CA PHE A 336 -7.20 18.93 7.43
C PHE A 336 -6.28 19.16 8.63
N THR A 337 -5.01 19.44 8.39
CA THR A 337 -4.04 19.72 9.46
C THR A 337 -4.48 20.91 10.32
N ALA A 338 -4.91 22.00 9.69
CA ALA A 338 -5.44 23.17 10.39
C ALA A 338 -6.73 22.85 11.15
N TRP A 339 -7.64 22.04 10.57
CA TRP A 339 -8.88 21.61 11.20
C TRP A 339 -8.62 20.67 12.39
N ALA A 340 -7.64 19.78 12.29
CA ALA A 340 -7.38 18.77 13.31
C ALA A 340 -6.89 19.36 14.65
N VAL A 341 -6.17 20.49 14.61
CA VAL A 341 -5.64 21.17 15.82
C VAL A 341 -6.62 22.11 16.48
N ASN A 342 -7.67 22.58 15.77
CA ASN A 342 -8.74 23.42 16.30
C ASN A 342 -9.92 22.59 16.83
#